data_4e3143a370df3d15a26b091eb53512cb
#
_entry.id   4e3143a370df3d15a26b091eb53512cb
#
_cell.length_a   1.000
_cell.length_b   1.000
_cell.length_c   1.000
_cell.angle_alpha   90.00
_cell.angle_beta   90.00
_cell.angle_gamma   90.00
#
_symmetry.space_group_name_H-M   'P 1'
#
loop_
_entity.id
_entity.type
_entity.pdbx_description
1 polymer ?
#
loop_
_entity_poly.entity_id
_entity_poly.type
_entity_poly.pdbx_seq_one_letter_code
_entity_poly.pdbx_strand_id
1 'polypeptide(L)'
;MENLETSKSFRFVEVDVMKGIAIILVVLGHVLAWFYDDFLERFDTMPYNAIVLWKYIYSFHMPLFMFVSGFVVFNPSKKYSLLKVGRRCASYLIPLVTFGIICSIYREEFNIGNIVGQYWYFKTLAIFLMLVFFLDTILGKVVKKTRYKNLVVPVLFSGVILGLSQICKRYGGGTVDLILDSSHLDWNFFYFILGWYLRREKNIYDLCKSDWVLPICLVFMIIHVVYPKNIYVFFPIVAILFTANISRLLSDGYIKKMIISFGESTKDIYILHFFFMIKIPLIGQYFESIIGLGIAPAVVTQFFIGFPICLVITYLSYKIGKILNRNKYVSKCCFGNI
;
A
#
# COMPACT_ATOMS: atom_id res chain seq x y z
N MET A 1 -38.00 26.45 8.38
CA MET A 1 -37.26 25.84 7.25
C MET A 1 -35.80 25.72 7.69
N GLU A 2 -35.49 24.63 8.39
CA GLU A 2 -34.15 24.36 8.87
C GLU A 2 -33.35 23.68 7.77
N ASN A 3 -32.20 24.27 7.47
CA ASN A 3 -31.28 23.82 6.44
C ASN A 3 -30.76 22.40 6.75
N LEU A 4 -31.22 21.43 5.97
CA LEU A 4 -30.58 20.13 5.83
C LEU A 4 -29.24 20.32 5.05
N GLU A 5 -28.23 20.86 5.72
CA GLU A 5 -26.85 20.71 5.26
C GLU A 5 -26.48 19.24 5.40
N THR A 6 -26.65 18.52 4.31
CA THR A 6 -26.09 17.18 4.13
C THR A 6 -24.61 17.23 4.45
N SER A 7 -24.20 16.60 5.55
CA SER A 7 -22.80 16.46 5.97
C SER A 7 -22.00 15.80 4.84
N LYS A 8 -21.44 16.61 3.94
CA LYS A 8 -20.38 16.17 3.02
C LYS A 8 -19.28 15.58 3.91
N SER A 9 -19.06 14.28 3.84
CA SER A 9 -17.94 13.63 4.53
C SER A 9 -16.68 14.39 4.14
N PHE A 10 -15.98 14.94 5.10
CA PHE A 10 -14.74 15.70 4.91
C PHE A 10 -13.75 14.80 4.15
N ARG A 11 -13.62 15.03 2.86
CA ARG A 11 -12.74 14.27 1.97
C ARG A 11 -11.35 14.88 2.05
N PHE A 12 -10.34 14.06 2.36
CA PHE A 12 -8.95 14.48 2.38
C PHE A 12 -8.35 14.26 0.99
N VAL A 13 -8.38 15.32 0.17
CA VAL A 13 -7.80 15.30 -1.19
C VAL A 13 -6.33 14.87 -1.16
N GLU A 14 -5.56 15.33 -0.17
CA GLU A 14 -4.16 14.94 0.02
C GLU A 14 -4.00 13.41 0.15
N VAL A 15 -4.91 12.77 0.86
CA VAL A 15 -4.88 11.32 1.07
C VAL A 15 -5.22 10.56 -0.22
N ASP A 16 -6.11 11.10 -1.05
CA ASP A 16 -6.39 10.52 -2.36
C ASP A 16 -5.19 10.68 -3.31
N VAL A 17 -4.44 11.78 -3.21
CA VAL A 17 -3.16 11.96 -3.92
C VAL A 17 -2.13 10.94 -3.41
N MET A 18 -1.99 10.77 -2.09
CA MET A 18 -1.07 9.77 -1.51
C MET A 18 -1.40 8.35 -1.99
N LYS A 19 -2.69 7.98 -2.05
CA LYS A 19 -3.12 6.68 -2.61
C LYS A 19 -2.73 6.54 -4.09
N GLY A 20 -2.93 7.61 -4.86
CA GLY A 20 -2.57 7.63 -6.28
C GLY A 20 -1.06 7.46 -6.50
N ILE A 21 -0.24 8.13 -5.69
CA ILE A 21 1.21 7.93 -5.71
C ILE A 21 1.56 6.49 -5.30
N ALA A 22 0.97 6.00 -4.22
CA ALA A 22 1.25 4.66 -3.71
C ALA A 22 0.92 3.56 -4.76
N ILE A 23 -0.23 3.65 -5.44
CA ILE A 23 -0.58 2.65 -6.47
C ILE A 23 0.32 2.73 -7.70
N ILE A 24 0.75 3.94 -8.12
CA ILE A 24 1.74 4.09 -9.19
C ILE A 24 3.06 3.41 -8.80
N LEU A 25 3.52 3.58 -7.55
CA LEU A 25 4.74 2.93 -7.06
C LEU A 25 4.62 1.41 -6.99
N VAL A 26 3.44 0.88 -6.63
CA VAL A 26 3.17 -0.57 -6.69
C VAL A 26 3.32 -1.09 -8.11
N VAL A 27 2.68 -0.45 -9.08
CA VAL A 27 2.75 -0.87 -10.49
C VAL A 27 4.18 -0.72 -11.02
N LEU A 28 4.88 0.39 -10.70
CA LEU A 28 6.27 0.60 -11.10
C LEU A 28 7.21 -0.48 -10.55
N GLY A 29 7.06 -0.82 -9.28
CA GLY A 29 7.84 -1.89 -8.66
C GLY A 29 7.65 -3.23 -9.36
N HIS A 30 6.42 -3.58 -9.72
CA HIS A 30 6.14 -4.80 -10.49
C HIS A 30 6.68 -4.72 -11.92
N VAL A 31 6.54 -3.59 -12.61
CA VAL A 31 7.12 -3.40 -13.97
C VAL A 31 8.63 -3.64 -13.96
N LEU A 32 9.34 -3.06 -12.99
CA LEU A 32 10.78 -3.23 -12.88
C LEU A 32 11.19 -4.69 -12.61
N ALA A 33 10.44 -5.42 -11.80
CA ALA A 33 10.67 -6.84 -11.55
C ALA A 33 10.42 -7.69 -12.81
N TRP A 34 9.40 -7.36 -13.60
CA TRP A 34 9.00 -8.11 -14.80
C TRP A 34 9.89 -7.88 -16.01
N PHE A 35 10.89 -7.01 -15.91
CA PHE A 35 11.99 -6.93 -16.90
C PHE A 35 12.98 -8.08 -16.79
N TYR A 36 12.85 -8.95 -15.77
CA TYR A 36 13.68 -10.12 -15.60
C TYR A 36 12.81 -11.40 -15.60
N ASP A 37 13.27 -12.46 -16.25
CA ASP A 37 12.54 -13.72 -16.32
C ASP A 37 12.53 -14.47 -14.97
N ASP A 38 13.65 -14.38 -14.26
CA ASP A 38 13.98 -15.13 -13.05
C ASP A 38 14.20 -14.21 -11.82
N PHE A 39 13.47 -13.08 -11.77
CA PHE A 39 13.69 -12.04 -10.76
C PHE A 39 13.64 -12.57 -9.32
N LEU A 40 12.62 -13.40 -9.00
CA LEU A 40 12.44 -13.93 -7.65
C LEU A 40 13.53 -14.93 -7.24
N GLU A 41 14.11 -15.65 -8.20
CA GLU A 41 15.16 -16.63 -7.96
C GLU A 41 16.53 -15.96 -7.79
N ARG A 42 16.76 -14.87 -8.53
CA ARG A 42 18.05 -14.16 -8.59
C ARG A 42 18.12 -12.90 -7.73
N PHE A 43 17.03 -12.43 -7.19
CA PHE A 43 16.92 -11.14 -6.51
C PHE A 43 18.02 -10.91 -5.45
N ASP A 44 18.38 -11.94 -4.65
CA ASP A 44 19.41 -11.83 -3.61
C ASP A 44 20.86 -11.78 -4.18
N THR A 45 21.05 -12.29 -5.39
CA THR A 45 22.35 -12.36 -6.07
C THR A 45 22.56 -11.24 -7.10
N MET A 46 21.51 -10.53 -7.48
CA MET A 46 21.59 -9.44 -8.47
C MET A 46 22.40 -8.26 -7.94
N PRO A 47 23.25 -7.66 -8.81
CA PRO A 47 23.97 -6.44 -8.47
C PRO A 47 23.00 -5.33 -8.04
N TYR A 48 23.35 -4.60 -6.97
CA TYR A 48 22.48 -3.54 -6.43
C TYR A 48 22.06 -2.53 -7.51
N ASN A 49 22.97 -2.09 -8.33
CA ASN A 49 22.71 -1.09 -9.39
C ASN A 49 21.73 -1.60 -10.45
N ALA A 50 21.68 -2.91 -10.72
CA ALA A 50 20.72 -3.49 -11.67
C ALA A 50 19.27 -3.34 -11.20
N ILE A 51 19.03 -3.33 -9.88
CA ILE A 51 17.70 -3.30 -9.27
C ILE A 51 17.53 -2.19 -8.23
N VAL A 52 18.36 -1.13 -8.32
CA VAL A 52 18.40 -0.06 -7.30
C VAL A 52 17.04 0.65 -7.15
N LEU A 53 16.40 1.01 -8.25
CA LEU A 53 15.10 1.69 -8.21
C LEU A 53 14.02 0.78 -7.65
N TRP A 54 14.05 -0.51 -7.98
CA TRP A 54 13.15 -1.50 -7.41
C TRP A 54 13.33 -1.62 -5.90
N LYS A 55 14.58 -1.84 -5.42
CA LYS A 55 14.88 -1.91 -3.98
C LYS A 55 14.46 -0.66 -3.24
N TYR A 56 14.67 0.50 -3.83
CA TYR A 56 14.26 1.77 -3.28
C TYR A 56 12.73 1.87 -3.12
N ILE A 57 11.96 1.55 -4.16
CA ILE A 57 10.49 1.57 -4.13
C ILE A 57 9.97 0.54 -3.10
N TYR A 58 10.49 -0.69 -3.12
CA TYR A 58 10.06 -1.76 -2.23
C TYR A 58 10.36 -1.50 -0.76
N SER A 59 11.28 -0.60 -0.45
CA SER A 59 11.58 -0.24 0.93
C SER A 59 10.45 0.56 1.61
N PHE A 60 9.53 1.20 0.86
CA PHE A 60 8.51 2.05 1.47
C PHE A 60 7.11 2.04 0.83
N HIS A 61 6.92 1.54 -0.40
CA HIS A 61 5.63 1.65 -1.08
C HIS A 61 4.49 0.93 -0.34
N MET A 62 4.74 -0.27 0.22
CA MET A 62 3.73 -0.99 1.01
C MET A 62 3.48 -0.35 2.38
N PRO A 63 4.49 0.07 3.16
CA PRO A 63 4.31 0.94 4.31
C PRO A 63 3.45 2.18 4.04
N LEU A 64 3.69 2.89 2.93
CA LEU A 64 2.88 4.04 2.51
C LEU A 64 1.43 3.62 2.26
N PHE A 65 1.22 2.51 1.56
CA PHE A 65 -0.12 2.00 1.26
C PHE A 65 -0.87 1.59 2.54
N MET A 66 -0.19 0.93 3.48
CA MET A 66 -0.76 0.55 4.78
C MET A 66 -1.09 1.78 5.63
N PHE A 67 -0.20 2.76 5.68
CA PHE A 67 -0.44 4.04 6.37
C PHE A 67 -1.71 4.72 5.87
N VAL A 68 -1.83 4.89 4.56
CA VAL A 68 -3.00 5.55 3.95
C VAL A 68 -4.28 4.75 4.22
N SER A 69 -4.20 3.42 4.17
CA SER A 69 -5.34 2.55 4.48
C SER A 69 -5.78 2.68 5.93
N GLY A 70 -4.84 2.71 6.88
CA GLY A 70 -5.12 2.97 8.29
C GLY A 70 -5.73 4.35 8.53
N PHE A 71 -5.26 5.38 7.81
CA PHE A 71 -5.77 6.74 7.91
C PHE A 71 -7.24 6.86 7.47
N VAL A 72 -7.67 6.12 6.45
CA VAL A 72 -9.04 6.20 5.92
C VAL A 72 -10.01 5.18 6.50
N VAL A 73 -9.49 4.17 7.17
CA VAL A 73 -10.26 2.98 7.54
C VAL A 73 -11.42 3.26 8.47
N PHE A 74 -11.22 4.08 9.49
CA PHE A 74 -12.22 4.47 10.46
C PHE A 74 -12.29 5.98 10.64
N ASN A 75 -13.47 6.55 10.36
CA ASN A 75 -13.72 7.94 10.72
C ASN A 75 -13.96 8.03 12.23
N PRO A 76 -13.14 8.79 13.00
CA PRO A 76 -13.28 8.91 14.45
C PRO A 76 -14.66 9.42 14.91
N SER A 77 -15.38 10.15 14.04
CA SER A 77 -16.70 10.69 14.33
C SER A 77 -17.85 9.70 14.08
N LYS A 78 -17.58 8.49 13.58
CA LYS A 78 -18.60 7.50 13.24
C LYS A 78 -18.44 6.26 14.11
N LYS A 79 -19.57 5.70 14.58
CA LYS A 79 -19.60 4.36 15.19
C LYS A 79 -19.72 3.29 14.11
N TYR A 80 -18.94 2.23 14.26
CA TYR A 80 -18.94 1.09 13.36
C TYR A 80 -19.56 -0.12 14.06
N SER A 81 -20.45 -0.82 13.37
CA SER A 81 -20.97 -2.11 13.81
C SER A 81 -20.18 -3.25 13.18
N LEU A 82 -20.17 -4.41 13.81
CA LEU A 82 -19.52 -5.61 13.28
C LEU A 82 -20.00 -5.94 11.86
N LEU A 83 -21.29 -5.77 11.58
CA LEU A 83 -21.86 -5.98 10.25
C LEU A 83 -21.24 -5.05 9.18
N LYS A 84 -21.04 -3.76 9.51
CA LYS A 84 -20.40 -2.80 8.59
C LYS A 84 -18.92 -3.16 8.34
N VAL A 85 -18.21 -3.58 9.37
CA VAL A 85 -16.82 -4.03 9.25
C VAL A 85 -16.75 -5.32 8.45
N GLY A 86 -17.64 -6.29 8.71
CA GLY A 86 -17.75 -7.54 7.94
C GLY A 86 -18.00 -7.31 6.46
N ARG A 87 -18.93 -6.42 6.10
CA ARG A 87 -19.13 -6.01 4.68
C ARG A 87 -17.88 -5.42 4.07
N ARG A 88 -17.15 -4.61 4.83
CA ARG A 88 -15.90 -4.02 4.36
C ARG A 88 -14.78 -5.05 4.16
N CYS A 89 -14.66 -6.03 5.06
CA CYS A 89 -13.78 -7.19 4.86
C CYS A 89 -14.18 -7.98 3.61
N ALA A 90 -15.47 -8.27 3.44
CA ALA A 90 -15.97 -8.95 2.25
C ALA A 90 -15.64 -8.19 0.96
N SER A 91 -15.64 -6.84 0.97
CA SER A 91 -15.26 -6.03 -0.19
C SER A 91 -13.78 -6.17 -0.61
N TYR A 92 -12.93 -6.72 0.24
CA TYR A 92 -11.54 -7.07 -0.07
C TYR A 92 -11.36 -8.58 -0.35
N LEU A 93 -12.08 -9.44 0.39
CA LEU A 93 -11.94 -10.88 0.25
C LEU A 93 -12.60 -11.41 -1.05
N ILE A 94 -13.70 -10.80 -1.50
CA ILE A 94 -14.34 -11.17 -2.76
C ILE A 94 -13.35 -11.04 -3.95
N PRO A 95 -12.76 -9.86 -4.22
CA PRO A 95 -11.81 -9.74 -5.32
C PRO A 95 -10.55 -10.58 -5.12
N LEU A 96 -10.07 -10.77 -3.88
CA LEU A 96 -8.96 -11.67 -3.60
C LEU A 96 -9.22 -13.07 -4.12
N VAL A 97 -10.38 -13.65 -3.78
CA VAL A 97 -10.73 -15.00 -4.21
C VAL A 97 -11.02 -15.04 -5.71
N THR A 98 -11.85 -14.13 -6.22
CA THR A 98 -12.25 -14.12 -7.63
C THR A 98 -11.05 -13.97 -8.56
N PHE A 99 -10.24 -12.95 -8.34
CA PHE A 99 -9.09 -12.70 -9.21
C PHE A 99 -7.88 -13.58 -8.88
N GLY A 100 -7.76 -14.08 -7.65
CA GLY A 100 -6.80 -15.12 -7.31
C GLY A 100 -7.05 -16.42 -8.10
N ILE A 101 -8.30 -16.85 -8.22
CA ILE A 101 -8.68 -17.98 -9.05
C ILE A 101 -8.38 -17.71 -10.54
N ILE A 102 -8.79 -16.54 -11.06
CA ILE A 102 -8.54 -16.19 -12.46
C ILE A 102 -7.03 -16.16 -12.76
N CYS A 103 -6.22 -15.55 -11.90
CA CYS A 103 -4.77 -15.52 -12.07
C CYS A 103 -4.13 -16.91 -11.98
N SER A 104 -4.59 -17.76 -11.06
CA SER A 104 -4.09 -19.14 -10.93
C SER A 104 -4.40 -19.99 -12.17
N ILE A 105 -5.59 -19.82 -12.77
CA ILE A 105 -5.96 -20.46 -14.03
C ILE A 105 -5.09 -19.91 -15.19
N TYR A 106 -4.95 -18.58 -15.26
CA TYR A 106 -4.17 -17.91 -16.32
C TYR A 106 -2.69 -18.34 -16.33
N ARG A 107 -2.14 -18.63 -15.15
CA ARG A 107 -0.73 -19.05 -14.98
C ARG A 107 -0.54 -20.56 -15.00
N GLU A 108 -1.61 -21.33 -15.15
CA GLU A 108 -1.61 -22.81 -15.07
C GLU A 108 -1.06 -23.36 -13.73
N GLU A 109 -1.09 -22.53 -12.66
CA GLU A 109 -0.58 -22.85 -11.32
C GLU A 109 -1.72 -22.86 -10.29
N PHE A 110 -2.70 -23.73 -10.48
CA PHE A 110 -3.89 -23.77 -9.64
C PHE A 110 -3.61 -24.44 -8.29
N ASN A 111 -3.37 -23.61 -7.27
CA ASN A 111 -3.30 -24.04 -5.87
C ASN A 111 -3.80 -22.94 -4.93
N ILE A 112 -4.18 -23.31 -3.70
CA ILE A 112 -4.73 -22.39 -2.69
C ILE A 112 -3.71 -21.30 -2.31
N GLY A 113 -2.43 -21.64 -2.23
CA GLY A 113 -1.35 -20.70 -1.92
C GLY A 113 -1.28 -19.56 -2.93
N ASN A 114 -1.32 -19.88 -4.22
CA ASN A 114 -1.30 -18.90 -5.30
C ASN A 114 -2.57 -18.04 -5.32
N ILE A 115 -3.75 -18.65 -5.09
CA ILE A 115 -5.03 -17.92 -5.03
C ILE A 115 -4.99 -16.85 -3.93
N VAL A 116 -4.52 -17.20 -2.73
CA VAL A 116 -4.53 -16.31 -1.57
C VAL A 116 -3.30 -15.40 -1.52
N GLY A 117 -2.15 -15.84 -2.06
CA GLY A 117 -0.88 -15.12 -2.03
C GLY A 117 -0.78 -14.00 -3.05
N GLN A 118 -1.38 -14.18 -4.25
CA GLN A 118 -1.30 -13.17 -5.34
C GLN A 118 -1.78 -11.79 -4.91
N TYR A 119 -2.87 -11.73 -4.13
CA TYR A 119 -3.48 -10.49 -3.65
C TYR A 119 -3.37 -10.36 -2.12
N TRP A 120 -2.21 -10.73 -1.56
CA TRP A 120 -1.94 -10.75 -0.13
C TRP A 120 -2.36 -9.48 0.61
N TYR A 121 -2.19 -8.32 0.00
CA TYR A 121 -2.56 -7.04 0.58
C TYR A 121 -4.04 -6.97 1.01
N PHE A 122 -4.97 -7.52 0.23
CA PHE A 122 -6.39 -7.54 0.59
C PHE A 122 -6.67 -8.41 1.82
N LYS A 123 -5.99 -9.56 1.91
CA LYS A 123 -6.06 -10.45 3.08
C LYS A 123 -5.58 -9.72 4.34
N THR A 124 -4.38 -9.17 4.28
CA THR A 124 -3.76 -8.41 5.37
C THR A 124 -4.62 -7.23 5.78
N LEU A 125 -5.18 -6.49 4.81
CA LEU A 125 -6.07 -5.36 5.10
C LEU A 125 -7.38 -5.78 5.79
N ALA A 126 -7.97 -6.91 5.41
CA ALA A 126 -9.15 -7.45 6.09
C ALA A 126 -8.84 -7.85 7.53
N ILE A 127 -7.68 -8.46 7.78
CA ILE A 127 -7.21 -8.78 9.14
C ILE A 127 -7.02 -7.50 9.96
N PHE A 128 -6.34 -6.49 9.43
CA PHE A 128 -6.11 -5.22 10.12
C PHE A 128 -7.41 -4.47 10.44
N LEU A 129 -8.40 -4.53 9.55
CA LEU A 129 -9.73 -3.98 9.79
C LEU A 129 -10.39 -4.59 11.02
N MET A 130 -10.36 -5.91 11.12
CA MET A 130 -10.92 -6.63 12.28
C MET A 130 -10.16 -6.30 13.55
N LEU A 131 -8.83 -6.32 13.51
CA LEU A 131 -7.98 -6.01 14.66
C LEU A 131 -8.25 -4.60 15.20
N VAL A 132 -8.32 -3.60 14.33
CA VAL A 132 -8.58 -2.22 14.74
C VAL A 132 -10.02 -2.01 15.21
N PHE A 133 -10.99 -2.74 14.65
CA PHE A 133 -12.37 -2.72 15.16
C PHE A 133 -12.42 -3.25 16.60
N PHE A 134 -11.76 -4.35 16.91
CA PHE A 134 -11.66 -4.88 18.27
C PHE A 134 -10.93 -3.90 19.19
N LEU A 135 -9.84 -3.31 18.72
CA LEU A 135 -9.08 -2.29 19.45
C LEU A 135 -9.97 -1.09 19.83
N ASP A 136 -10.69 -0.51 18.87
CA ASP A 136 -11.61 0.60 19.11
C ASP A 136 -12.72 0.21 20.12
N THR A 137 -13.21 -1.05 20.05
CA THR A 137 -14.25 -1.55 20.95
C THR A 137 -13.71 -1.71 22.38
N ILE A 138 -12.51 -2.26 22.54
CA ILE A 138 -11.85 -2.42 23.86
C ILE A 138 -11.56 -1.04 24.44
N LEU A 139 -10.97 -0.14 23.67
CA LEU A 139 -10.68 1.23 24.11
C LEU A 139 -11.92 1.98 24.58
N GLY A 140 -13.03 1.81 23.89
CA GLY A 140 -14.31 2.44 24.27
C GLY A 140 -14.80 1.98 25.63
N LYS A 141 -14.52 0.72 26.03
CA LYS A 141 -14.99 0.12 27.27
C LYS A 141 -14.03 0.28 28.44
N VAL A 142 -12.72 0.11 28.21
CA VAL A 142 -11.73 -0.06 29.29
C VAL A 142 -11.07 1.25 29.71
N VAL A 143 -10.89 2.18 28.79
CA VAL A 143 -10.11 3.40 29.06
C VAL A 143 -11.01 4.62 29.08
N LYS A 144 -11.51 4.98 30.27
CA LYS A 144 -12.17 6.29 30.49
C LYS A 144 -11.13 7.40 30.31
N LYS A 145 -11.39 8.32 29.36
CA LYS A 145 -10.74 9.63 29.11
C LYS A 145 -9.33 9.86 29.73
N THR A 146 -8.30 9.18 29.30
CA THR A 146 -6.92 9.61 29.57
C THR A 146 -6.32 10.28 28.33
N ARG A 147 -5.53 11.35 28.55
CA ARG A 147 -4.89 12.17 27.48
C ARG A 147 -4.05 11.31 26.51
N TYR A 148 -3.51 10.19 26.99
CA TYR A 148 -2.61 9.31 26.24
C TYR A 148 -3.30 8.05 25.64
N LYS A 149 -4.61 7.94 25.76
CA LYS A 149 -5.38 6.78 25.28
C LYS A 149 -5.07 6.42 23.83
N ASN A 150 -5.08 7.43 22.97
CA ASN A 150 -4.89 7.24 21.53
C ASN A 150 -3.47 6.80 21.15
N LEU A 151 -2.49 7.00 22.02
CA LEU A 151 -1.08 6.63 21.78
C LEU A 151 -0.72 5.29 22.43
N VAL A 152 -0.97 5.15 23.72
CA VAL A 152 -0.50 3.99 24.52
C VAL A 152 -1.07 2.69 24.00
N VAL A 153 -2.35 2.67 23.70
CA VAL A 153 -3.02 1.42 23.31
C VAL A 153 -2.63 0.96 21.90
N PRO A 154 -2.57 1.81 20.86
CA PRO A 154 -2.02 1.39 19.58
C PRO A 154 -0.58 0.86 19.67
N VAL A 155 0.27 1.50 20.48
CA VAL A 155 1.66 1.07 20.69
C VAL A 155 1.72 -0.31 21.34
N LEU A 156 1.00 -0.52 22.44
CA LEU A 156 0.93 -1.82 23.11
C LEU A 156 0.36 -2.90 22.20
N PHE A 157 -0.69 -2.59 21.46
CA PHE A 157 -1.32 -3.53 20.55
C PHE A 157 -0.41 -3.88 19.38
N SER A 158 0.33 -2.92 18.84
CA SER A 158 1.35 -3.17 17.81
C SER A 158 2.45 -4.09 18.34
N GLY A 159 2.90 -3.89 19.58
CA GLY A 159 3.87 -4.76 20.25
C GLY A 159 3.36 -6.21 20.38
N VAL A 160 2.10 -6.39 20.77
CA VAL A 160 1.47 -7.71 20.86
C VAL A 160 1.38 -8.38 19.47
N ILE A 161 0.95 -7.65 18.44
CA ILE A 161 0.86 -8.17 17.08
C ILE A 161 2.24 -8.54 16.53
N LEU A 162 3.26 -7.70 16.76
CA LEU A 162 4.64 -8.03 16.41
C LEU A 162 5.12 -9.31 17.10
N GLY A 163 4.85 -9.45 18.40
CA GLY A 163 5.20 -10.65 19.16
C GLY A 163 4.49 -11.91 18.63
N LEU A 164 3.18 -11.82 18.37
CA LEU A 164 2.40 -12.91 17.78
C LEU A 164 2.90 -13.29 16.39
N SER A 165 3.21 -12.30 15.54
CA SER A 165 3.79 -12.53 14.22
C SER A 165 5.11 -13.31 14.31
N GLN A 166 6.01 -12.97 15.23
CA GLN A 166 7.26 -13.69 15.41
C GLN A 166 7.04 -15.13 15.91
N ILE A 167 6.07 -15.33 16.80
CA ILE A 167 5.69 -16.69 17.27
C ILE A 167 5.13 -17.49 16.09
N CYS A 168 4.25 -16.92 15.27
CA CYS A 168 3.70 -17.58 14.10
C CYS A 168 4.78 -17.94 13.07
N LYS A 169 5.74 -17.06 12.83
CA LYS A 169 6.88 -17.34 11.93
C LYS A 169 7.73 -18.51 12.44
N ARG A 170 7.90 -18.63 13.75
CA ARG A 170 8.76 -19.65 14.37
C ARG A 170 8.08 -21.03 14.51
N TYR A 171 6.79 -21.04 14.81
CA TYR A 171 6.04 -22.24 15.18
C TYR A 171 4.82 -22.52 14.28
N GLY A 172 4.40 -21.56 13.47
CA GLY A 172 3.27 -21.70 12.55
C GLY A 172 3.69 -22.45 11.31
N GLY A 173 3.18 -23.67 11.10
CA GLY A 173 3.35 -24.41 9.86
C GLY A 173 2.28 -24.10 8.83
N GLY A 174 2.65 -24.19 7.56
CA GLY A 174 1.79 -24.24 6.36
C GLY A 174 0.44 -23.52 6.39
N THR A 175 -0.58 -24.12 6.98
CA THR A 175 -1.97 -23.58 6.94
C THR A 175 -2.15 -22.31 7.76
N VAL A 176 -1.47 -22.20 8.91
CA VAL A 176 -1.59 -21.00 9.78
C VAL A 176 -0.94 -19.81 9.10
N ASP A 177 0.22 -20.01 8.50
CA ASP A 177 0.93 -18.96 7.76
C ASP A 177 0.17 -18.55 6.50
N LEU A 178 -0.46 -19.50 5.80
CA LEU A 178 -1.32 -19.23 4.65
C LEU A 178 -2.48 -18.29 4.99
N ILE A 179 -3.12 -18.49 6.17
CA ILE A 179 -4.27 -17.70 6.60
C ILE A 179 -3.82 -16.35 7.18
N LEU A 180 -2.87 -16.37 8.11
CA LEU A 180 -2.47 -15.17 8.86
C LEU A 180 -1.45 -14.31 8.12
N ASP A 181 -0.68 -14.91 7.18
CA ASP A 181 0.36 -14.21 6.44
C ASP A 181 1.37 -13.48 7.36
N SER A 182 1.96 -14.26 8.25
CA SER A 182 2.80 -13.75 9.34
C SER A 182 3.95 -12.86 8.84
N SER A 183 4.41 -13.07 7.60
CA SER A 183 5.46 -12.27 6.95
C SER A 183 5.02 -10.83 6.69
N HIS A 184 3.71 -10.59 6.50
CA HIS A 184 3.16 -9.27 6.22
C HIS A 184 2.44 -8.62 7.41
N LEU A 185 2.24 -9.34 8.52
CA LEU A 185 1.51 -8.80 9.69
C LEU A 185 2.31 -7.79 10.50
N ASP A 186 3.64 -7.99 10.65
CA ASP A 186 4.47 -7.27 11.62
C ASP A 186 4.58 -5.77 11.33
N TRP A 187 5.57 -5.35 10.55
CA TRP A 187 5.81 -3.93 10.28
C TRP A 187 4.67 -3.25 9.52
N ASN A 188 3.93 -3.97 8.69
CA ASN A 188 2.78 -3.42 7.97
C ASN A 188 1.67 -2.98 8.92
N PHE A 189 1.43 -3.71 10.02
CA PHE A 189 0.48 -3.28 11.03
C PHE A 189 0.91 -2.00 11.73
N PHE A 190 2.20 -1.84 12.00
CA PHE A 190 2.73 -0.61 12.59
C PHE A 190 2.40 0.63 11.74
N TYR A 191 2.62 0.57 10.43
CA TYR A 191 2.31 1.70 9.54
C TYR A 191 0.80 1.92 9.39
N PHE A 192 0.02 0.86 9.39
CA PHE A 192 -1.43 0.95 9.37
C PHE A 192 -1.97 1.65 10.63
N ILE A 193 -1.50 1.26 11.82
CA ILE A 193 -1.93 1.87 13.07
C ILE A 193 -1.39 3.30 13.24
N LEU A 194 -0.24 3.62 12.67
CA LEU A 194 0.28 4.98 12.61
C LEU A 194 -0.67 5.89 11.80
N GLY A 195 -1.18 5.43 10.65
CA GLY A 195 -2.17 6.15 9.88
C GLY A 195 -3.48 6.35 10.65
N TRP A 196 -3.97 5.29 11.31
CA TRP A 196 -5.14 5.33 12.18
C TRP A 196 -4.97 6.33 13.35
N TYR A 197 -3.80 6.39 13.95
CA TYR A 197 -3.45 7.32 15.04
C TYR A 197 -3.42 8.78 14.55
N LEU A 198 -2.67 9.06 13.49
CA LEU A 198 -2.54 10.42 12.97
C LEU A 198 -3.87 11.00 12.45
N ARG A 199 -4.80 10.15 12.02
CA ARG A 199 -6.17 10.56 11.70
C ARG A 199 -6.92 11.11 12.92
N ARG A 200 -6.60 10.66 14.11
CA ARG A 200 -7.21 11.07 15.38
C ARG A 200 -6.51 12.25 16.03
N GLU A 201 -5.19 12.36 15.83
CA GLU A 201 -4.33 13.39 16.40
C GLU A 201 -3.97 14.44 15.33
N LYS A 202 -4.97 15.27 14.98
CA LYS A 202 -4.85 16.24 13.89
C LYS A 202 -3.68 17.20 14.09
N ASN A 203 -3.43 17.66 15.32
CA ASN A 203 -2.33 18.59 15.61
C ASN A 203 -0.96 17.99 15.27
N ILE A 204 -0.77 16.69 15.55
CA ILE A 204 0.47 15.97 15.22
C ILE A 204 0.58 15.80 13.70
N TYR A 205 -0.54 15.43 13.04
CA TYR A 205 -0.56 15.30 11.58
C TYR A 205 -0.25 16.62 10.87
N ASP A 206 -0.79 17.73 11.37
CA ASP A 206 -0.52 19.07 10.82
C ASP A 206 0.93 19.49 11.04
N LEU A 207 1.53 19.15 12.19
CA LEU A 207 2.96 19.35 12.46
C LEU A 207 3.85 18.56 11.48
N CYS A 208 3.47 17.32 11.17
CA CYS A 208 4.17 16.46 10.20
C CYS A 208 4.16 17.04 8.77
N LYS A 209 3.25 17.97 8.48
CA LYS A 209 3.13 18.65 7.17
C LYS A 209 3.74 20.06 7.16
N SER A 210 4.54 20.41 8.14
CA SER A 210 5.22 21.69 8.19
C SER A 210 6.27 21.83 7.09
N ASP A 211 6.48 23.05 6.56
CA ASP A 211 7.33 23.29 5.39
C ASP A 211 8.79 22.85 5.58
N TRP A 212 9.29 22.91 6.82
CA TRP A 212 10.63 22.45 7.18
C TRP A 212 10.81 20.91 7.12
N VAL A 213 9.73 20.14 7.17
CA VAL A 213 9.77 18.66 7.13
C VAL A 213 10.18 18.17 5.74
N LEU A 214 9.71 18.83 4.68
CA LEU A 214 9.99 18.39 3.31
C LEU A 214 11.49 18.35 2.96
N PRO A 215 12.29 19.41 3.18
CA PRO A 215 13.72 19.36 2.85
C PRO A 215 14.47 18.32 3.67
N ILE A 216 14.11 18.12 4.94
CA ILE A 216 14.69 17.07 5.78
C ILE A 216 14.40 15.69 5.20
N CYS A 217 13.13 15.43 4.87
CA CYS A 217 12.75 14.17 4.25
C CYS A 217 13.48 13.95 2.92
N LEU A 218 13.63 14.98 2.08
CA LEU A 218 14.33 14.89 0.80
C LEU A 218 15.79 14.45 0.98
N VAL A 219 16.49 15.03 1.96
CA VAL A 219 17.87 14.65 2.27
C VAL A 219 17.96 13.18 2.67
N PHE A 220 17.07 12.71 3.56
CA PHE A 220 17.04 11.30 3.96
C PHE A 220 16.69 10.37 2.78
N MET A 221 15.77 10.78 1.90
CA MET A 221 15.42 10.03 0.69
C MET A 221 16.63 9.84 -0.23
N ILE A 222 17.44 10.90 -0.43
CA ILE A 222 18.67 10.84 -1.22
C ILE A 222 19.73 9.96 -0.57
N ILE A 223 19.94 10.13 0.75
CA ILE A 223 20.91 9.31 1.50
C ILE A 223 20.55 7.83 1.39
N HIS A 224 19.27 7.48 1.47
CA HIS A 224 18.85 6.07 1.40
C HIS A 224 19.15 5.40 0.04
N VAL A 225 19.13 6.15 -1.07
CA VAL A 225 19.53 5.62 -2.38
C VAL A 225 21.01 5.22 -2.39
N VAL A 226 21.86 6.02 -1.74
CA VAL A 226 23.32 5.80 -1.73
C VAL A 226 23.73 4.80 -0.65
N TYR A 227 23.06 4.83 0.50
CA TYR A 227 23.36 4.01 1.69
C TYR A 227 22.13 3.26 2.20
N PRO A 228 21.65 2.23 1.49
CA PRO A 228 20.38 1.57 1.82
C PRO A 228 20.42 0.76 3.11
N LYS A 229 21.62 0.46 3.66
CA LYS A 229 21.77 -0.50 4.79
C LYS A 229 21.45 0.08 6.18
N ASN A 230 21.44 1.39 6.37
CA ASN A 230 21.48 1.98 7.72
C ASN A 230 20.14 2.54 8.24
N ILE A 231 19.04 2.57 7.45
CA ILE A 231 17.84 3.33 7.81
C ILE A 231 16.55 2.51 7.65
N TYR A 232 16.63 1.19 7.58
CA TYR A 232 15.52 0.30 7.20
C TYR A 232 14.21 0.50 7.98
N VAL A 233 14.24 0.75 9.27
CA VAL A 233 13.04 0.83 10.10
C VAL A 233 12.36 2.20 10.01
N PHE A 234 13.13 3.28 9.90
CA PHE A 234 12.61 4.66 9.90
C PHE A 234 12.36 5.21 8.51
N PHE A 235 13.01 4.68 7.48
CA PHE A 235 12.89 5.18 6.13
C PHE A 235 11.46 5.22 5.59
N PRO A 236 10.60 4.21 5.79
CA PRO A 236 9.20 4.31 5.37
C PRO A 236 8.45 5.47 6.02
N ILE A 237 8.75 5.83 7.28
CA ILE A 237 8.14 7.00 7.95
C ILE A 237 8.55 8.28 7.22
N VAL A 238 9.84 8.42 6.90
CA VAL A 238 10.36 9.56 6.12
C VAL A 238 9.66 9.65 4.76
N ALA A 239 9.52 8.52 4.06
CA ALA A 239 8.85 8.46 2.76
C ALA A 239 7.35 8.79 2.85
N ILE A 240 6.66 8.37 3.91
CA ILE A 240 5.26 8.73 4.21
C ILE A 240 5.15 10.25 4.42
N LEU A 241 6.01 10.83 5.25
CA LEU A 241 6.03 12.27 5.52
C LEU A 241 6.36 13.07 4.26
N PHE A 242 7.33 12.63 3.48
CA PHE A 242 7.67 13.21 2.19
C PHE A 242 6.47 13.21 1.24
N THR A 243 5.81 12.06 1.09
CA THR A 243 4.65 11.91 0.20
C THR A 243 3.47 12.77 0.67
N ALA A 244 3.23 12.88 1.98
CA ALA A 244 2.19 13.74 2.53
C ALA A 244 2.46 15.23 2.21
N ASN A 245 3.71 15.69 2.34
CA ASN A 245 4.09 17.06 2.02
C ASN A 245 4.00 17.35 0.51
N ILE A 246 4.50 16.44 -0.34
CA ILE A 246 4.35 16.56 -1.81
C ILE A 246 2.87 16.61 -2.20
N SER A 247 2.02 15.78 -1.59
CA SER A 247 0.58 15.75 -1.87
C SER A 247 -0.11 17.08 -1.56
N ARG A 248 0.35 17.80 -0.55
CA ARG A 248 -0.13 19.14 -0.19
C ARG A 248 0.34 20.20 -1.18
N LEU A 249 1.60 20.13 -1.59
CA LEU A 249 2.23 21.13 -2.46
C LEU A 249 1.87 20.98 -3.93
N LEU A 250 1.33 19.82 -4.32
CA LEU A 250 0.97 19.58 -5.71
C LEU A 250 -0.11 20.58 -6.17
N SER A 251 0.23 21.40 -7.15
CA SER A 251 -0.67 22.42 -7.71
C SER A 251 -1.92 21.82 -8.33
N ASP A 252 -3.02 22.54 -8.28
CA ASP A 252 -4.27 22.13 -8.92
C ASP A 252 -4.10 22.15 -10.46
N GLY A 253 -4.24 20.99 -11.08
CA GLY A 253 -4.05 20.81 -12.51
C GLY A 253 -4.42 19.41 -12.97
N TYR A 254 -4.14 19.12 -14.24
CA TYR A 254 -4.46 17.84 -14.87
C TYR A 254 -3.75 16.66 -14.16
N ILE A 255 -2.48 16.83 -13.82
CA ILE A 255 -1.66 15.79 -13.16
C ILE A 255 -2.26 15.43 -11.80
N LYS A 256 -2.58 16.42 -10.96
CA LYS A 256 -3.21 16.18 -9.64
C LYS A 256 -4.54 15.46 -9.79
N LYS A 257 -5.40 15.89 -10.72
CA LYS A 257 -6.70 15.26 -11.00
C LYS A 257 -6.52 13.79 -11.44
N MET A 258 -5.53 13.51 -12.28
CA MET A 258 -5.21 12.15 -12.72
C MET A 258 -4.74 11.27 -11.54
N ILE A 259 -3.82 11.76 -10.71
CA ILE A 259 -3.33 11.05 -9.53
C ILE A 259 -4.48 10.78 -8.55
N ILE A 260 -5.37 11.75 -8.31
CA ILE A 260 -6.57 11.57 -7.48
C ILE A 260 -7.47 10.47 -8.07
N SER A 261 -7.68 10.46 -9.39
CA SER A 261 -8.50 9.44 -10.06
C SER A 261 -7.90 8.03 -9.89
N PHE A 262 -6.58 7.90 -9.92
CA PHE A 262 -5.90 6.64 -9.60
C PHE A 262 -6.05 6.29 -8.12
N GLY A 263 -5.95 7.28 -7.21
CA GLY A 263 -6.16 7.13 -5.79
C GLY A 263 -7.57 6.64 -5.42
N GLU A 264 -8.58 7.09 -6.13
CA GLU A 264 -9.97 6.61 -5.98
C GLU A 264 -10.18 5.20 -6.52
N SER A 265 -9.40 4.81 -7.52
CA SER A 265 -9.51 3.52 -8.21
C SER A 265 -8.39 2.53 -7.84
N THR A 266 -7.73 2.75 -6.70
CA THR A 266 -6.59 1.92 -6.26
C THR A 266 -6.90 0.43 -6.23
N LYS A 267 -8.11 0.05 -5.81
CA LYS A 267 -8.54 -1.35 -5.75
C LYS A 267 -8.57 -1.98 -7.14
N ASP A 268 -9.17 -1.29 -8.10
CA ASP A 268 -9.30 -1.77 -9.47
C ASP A 268 -7.93 -1.88 -10.15
N ILE A 269 -7.08 -0.86 -9.97
CA ILE A 269 -5.73 -0.85 -10.51
C ILE A 269 -4.90 -1.97 -9.89
N TYR A 270 -4.99 -2.15 -8.56
CA TYR A 270 -4.27 -3.21 -7.85
C TYR A 270 -4.66 -4.62 -8.32
N ILE A 271 -5.92 -4.83 -8.68
CA ILE A 271 -6.40 -6.10 -9.21
C ILE A 271 -5.91 -6.32 -10.64
N LEU A 272 -6.08 -5.30 -11.49
CA LEU A 272 -5.98 -5.48 -12.95
C LEU A 272 -4.57 -5.34 -13.51
N HIS A 273 -3.65 -4.64 -12.82
CA HIS A 273 -2.32 -4.39 -13.39
C HIS A 273 -1.54 -5.65 -13.73
N PHE A 274 -1.73 -6.74 -12.98
CA PHE A 274 -1.07 -8.02 -13.25
C PHE A 274 -1.40 -8.63 -14.61
N PHE A 275 -2.59 -8.34 -15.15
CA PHE A 275 -2.99 -8.82 -16.48
C PHE A 275 -2.33 -8.06 -17.63
N PHE A 276 -1.71 -6.92 -17.35
CA PHE A 276 -1.01 -6.10 -18.34
C PHE A 276 0.51 -6.14 -18.18
N MET A 277 1.03 -6.95 -17.24
CA MET A 277 2.45 -7.13 -17.08
C MET A 277 3.03 -7.95 -18.23
N ILE A 278 4.05 -7.40 -18.88
CA ILE A 278 4.76 -8.04 -19.99
C ILE A 278 6.21 -8.24 -19.56
N LYS A 279 6.71 -9.46 -19.70
CA LYS A 279 8.13 -9.76 -19.52
C LYS A 279 8.93 -9.22 -20.69
N ILE A 280 9.98 -8.43 -20.40
CA ILE A 280 10.89 -7.87 -21.42
C ILE A 280 12.35 -8.07 -20.96
N PRO A 281 12.87 -9.30 -21.05
CA PRO A 281 14.21 -9.64 -20.52
C PRO A 281 15.35 -8.82 -21.08
N LEU A 282 15.22 -8.33 -22.32
CA LEU A 282 16.21 -7.44 -22.93
C LEU A 282 16.44 -6.16 -22.12
N ILE A 283 15.38 -5.62 -21.47
CA ILE A 283 15.52 -4.43 -20.60
C ILE A 283 16.30 -4.79 -19.34
N GLY A 284 16.03 -5.94 -18.74
CA GLY A 284 16.75 -6.44 -17.57
C GLY A 284 18.24 -6.64 -17.88
N GLN A 285 18.57 -7.29 -18.99
CA GLN A 285 19.94 -7.46 -19.47
C GLN A 285 20.63 -6.11 -19.71
N TYR A 286 19.90 -5.13 -20.27
CA TYR A 286 20.43 -3.78 -20.44
C TYR A 286 20.74 -3.13 -19.09
N PHE A 287 19.86 -3.26 -18.08
CA PHE A 287 20.15 -2.74 -16.74
C PHE A 287 21.37 -3.40 -16.10
N GLU A 288 21.58 -4.70 -16.32
CA GLU A 288 22.78 -5.41 -15.87
C GLU A 288 24.04 -4.93 -16.61
N SER A 289 23.94 -4.58 -17.88
CA SER A 289 25.10 -4.10 -18.67
C SER A 289 25.62 -2.72 -18.24
N ILE A 290 24.78 -1.87 -17.64
CA ILE A 290 25.13 -0.50 -17.25
C ILE A 290 25.51 -0.36 -15.76
N ILE A 291 25.62 -1.43 -15.00
CA ILE A 291 25.92 -1.39 -13.55
C ILE A 291 27.25 -0.68 -13.24
N GLY A 292 28.22 -0.75 -14.14
CA GLY A 292 29.51 -0.08 -14.00
C GLY A 292 29.47 1.45 -14.07
N LEU A 293 28.36 2.04 -14.56
CA LEU A 293 28.18 3.48 -14.64
C LEU A 293 27.83 4.15 -13.28
N GLY A 294 27.56 3.35 -12.26
CA GLY A 294 27.24 3.84 -10.91
C GLY A 294 25.73 3.97 -10.65
N ILE A 295 25.38 4.37 -9.41
CA ILE A 295 23.99 4.37 -8.89
C ILE A 295 23.12 5.39 -9.62
N ALA A 296 23.58 6.63 -9.80
CA ALA A 296 22.76 7.71 -10.35
C ALA A 296 22.33 7.45 -11.80
N PRO A 297 23.22 7.07 -12.74
CA PRO A 297 22.82 6.66 -14.09
C PRO A 297 21.86 5.46 -14.08
N ALA A 298 22.11 4.46 -13.21
CA ALA A 298 21.22 3.30 -13.09
C ALA A 298 19.79 3.69 -12.69
N VAL A 299 19.62 4.51 -11.65
CA VAL A 299 18.31 5.01 -11.20
C VAL A 299 17.60 5.78 -12.31
N VAL A 300 18.32 6.71 -12.96
CA VAL A 300 17.76 7.53 -14.05
C VAL A 300 17.28 6.65 -15.19
N THR A 301 18.10 5.70 -15.63
CA THR A 301 17.77 4.80 -16.74
C THR A 301 16.56 3.90 -16.39
N GLN A 302 16.56 3.27 -15.20
CA GLN A 302 15.46 2.43 -14.74
C GLN A 302 14.16 3.25 -14.63
N PHE A 303 14.24 4.49 -14.17
CA PHE A 303 13.08 5.37 -14.09
C PHE A 303 12.56 5.74 -15.49
N PHE A 304 13.38 6.24 -16.37
CA PHE A 304 12.94 6.70 -17.70
C PHE A 304 12.42 5.56 -18.59
N ILE A 305 12.85 4.33 -18.38
CA ILE A 305 12.31 3.16 -19.09
C ILE A 305 11.08 2.61 -18.38
N GLY A 306 11.14 2.41 -17.06
CA GLY A 306 10.06 1.75 -16.31
C GLY A 306 8.84 2.63 -16.11
N PHE A 307 9.03 3.94 -15.85
CA PHE A 307 7.93 4.84 -15.50
C PHE A 307 6.89 5.06 -16.63
N PRO A 308 7.27 5.26 -17.90
CA PRO A 308 6.30 5.35 -18.99
C PRO A 308 5.45 4.07 -19.13
N ILE A 309 6.08 2.89 -19.05
CA ILE A 309 5.38 1.60 -19.10
C ILE A 309 4.43 1.46 -17.91
N CYS A 310 4.88 1.82 -16.72
CA CYS A 310 4.05 1.87 -15.51
C CYS A 310 2.82 2.77 -15.69
N LEU A 311 2.97 3.96 -16.26
CA LEU A 311 1.84 4.89 -16.48
C LEU A 311 0.83 4.30 -17.47
N VAL A 312 1.27 3.66 -18.54
CA VAL A 312 0.39 2.98 -19.51
C VAL A 312 -0.41 1.88 -18.82
N ILE A 313 0.27 0.99 -18.07
CA ILE A 313 -0.38 -0.12 -17.37
C ILE A 313 -1.37 0.41 -16.31
N THR A 314 -0.97 1.42 -15.54
CA THR A 314 -1.84 2.05 -14.53
C THR A 314 -3.08 2.65 -15.18
N TYR A 315 -2.92 3.36 -16.29
CA TYR A 315 -4.04 3.98 -17.01
C TYR A 315 -4.96 2.95 -17.64
N LEU A 316 -4.43 1.89 -18.26
CA LEU A 316 -5.23 0.79 -18.81
C LEU A 316 -6.03 0.09 -17.70
N SER A 317 -5.38 -0.25 -16.59
CA SER A 317 -6.03 -0.86 -15.42
C SER A 317 -7.16 0.01 -14.88
N TYR A 318 -6.92 1.32 -14.76
CA TYR A 318 -7.92 2.31 -14.35
C TYR A 318 -9.13 2.35 -15.30
N LYS A 319 -8.88 2.44 -16.61
CA LYS A 319 -9.95 2.53 -17.61
C LYS A 319 -10.79 1.24 -17.69
N ILE A 320 -10.12 0.10 -17.72
CA ILE A 320 -10.79 -1.21 -17.77
C ILE A 320 -11.55 -1.47 -16.47
N GLY A 321 -10.99 -1.15 -15.32
CA GLY A 321 -11.69 -1.22 -14.05
C GLY A 321 -12.97 -0.39 -14.05
N LYS A 322 -12.94 0.85 -14.57
CA LYS A 322 -14.14 1.68 -14.72
C LYS A 322 -15.18 1.08 -15.67
N ILE A 323 -14.75 0.47 -16.77
CA ILE A 323 -15.66 -0.19 -17.72
C ILE A 323 -16.33 -1.41 -17.06
N LEU A 324 -15.55 -2.27 -16.43
CA LEU A 324 -16.06 -3.47 -15.77
C LEU A 324 -17.02 -3.14 -14.62
N ASN A 325 -16.72 -2.10 -13.84
CA ASN A 325 -17.56 -1.65 -12.73
C ASN A 325 -18.89 -0.98 -13.19
N ARG A 326 -19.09 -0.70 -14.48
CA ARG A 326 -20.41 -0.26 -15.01
C ARG A 326 -21.44 -1.38 -14.94
N ASN A 327 -21.00 -2.63 -15.08
CA ASN A 327 -21.89 -3.77 -14.88
C ASN A 327 -22.04 -4.03 -13.37
N LYS A 328 -23.25 -3.87 -12.85
CA LYS A 328 -23.57 -4.02 -11.41
C LYS A 328 -23.23 -5.40 -10.85
N TYR A 329 -23.41 -6.46 -11.64
CA TYR A 329 -23.08 -7.83 -11.23
C TYR A 329 -21.56 -8.04 -11.13
N VAL A 330 -20.82 -7.63 -12.15
CA VAL A 330 -19.34 -7.71 -12.15
C VAL A 330 -18.77 -6.86 -11.01
N SER A 331 -19.26 -5.65 -10.84
CA SER A 331 -18.82 -4.75 -9.76
C SER A 331 -19.03 -5.37 -8.38
N LYS A 332 -20.18 -6.01 -8.14
CA LYS A 332 -20.50 -6.61 -6.85
C LYS A 332 -19.81 -7.97 -6.64
N CYS A 333 -19.88 -8.88 -7.62
CA CYS A 333 -19.43 -10.26 -7.47
C CYS A 333 -17.93 -10.44 -7.70
N CYS A 334 -17.31 -9.60 -8.53
CA CYS A 334 -15.88 -9.72 -8.82
C CYS A 334 -15.05 -8.67 -8.04
N PHE A 335 -15.50 -7.43 -8.03
CA PHE A 335 -14.77 -6.35 -7.37
C PHE A 335 -15.20 -6.12 -5.91
N GLY A 336 -16.24 -6.80 -5.41
CA GLY A 336 -16.69 -6.66 -4.03
C GLY A 336 -17.23 -5.26 -3.69
N ASN A 337 -17.84 -4.55 -4.63
CA ASN A 337 -18.49 -3.26 -4.39
C ASN A 337 -19.92 -3.48 -3.88
N ILE A 338 -20.06 -3.90 -2.60
CA ILE A 338 -21.29 -4.28 -1.90
C ILE A 338 -21.81 -3.19 -0.98
#